data_8bd4223ecca0f61b25657f2a32e378f5
#
_entry.id   8bd4223ecca0f61b25657f2a32e378f5
#
_cell.length_a   1.000
_cell.length_b   1.000
_cell.length_c   1.000
_cell.angle_alpha   90.00
_cell.angle_beta   90.00
_cell.angle_gamma   90.00
#
_symmetry.space_group_name_H-M   'P 1'
#
loop_
_entity.id
_entity.type
_entity.pdbx_description
1 polymer ?
#
loop_
_entity_poly.entity_id
_entity_poly.type
_entity_poly.pdbx_seq_one_letter_code
_entity_poly.pdbx_strand_id
1 'polypeptide(L)'
;NSGAEAIDLALLMARSHTGNIDFISLRTAYHGATFGAQALTGISAFRHNVPQLPGIKFVAEPNTFRGVYGEKVEPYLDEIEQVIQLETNGALAGIIIEPVQGYGGIVPMPQGYLSGAFERVSAAGGVCVVDEVQSGFGRTGEHLWAFEGHGVIPDIVVMAKGMGNGYPIGAVVARKHVSESMAGKFCFHTYGASPL
;
A
#
# COMPACT_ATOMS: atom_id res chain seq x y z
N ASN A 1 12.74 6.52 -9.12
CA ASN A 1 14.00 5.75 -9.08
C ASN A 1 13.93 4.53 -8.12
N SER A 2 12.92 4.46 -7.28
CA SER A 2 12.76 3.38 -6.30
C SER A 2 11.29 3.11 -5.94
N GLY A 3 11.02 1.94 -5.34
CA GLY A 3 9.70 1.65 -4.77
C GLY A 3 9.32 2.64 -3.68
N ALA A 4 10.26 3.09 -2.85
CA ALA A 4 9.98 4.05 -1.78
C ALA A 4 9.50 5.41 -2.31
N GLU A 5 10.12 5.94 -3.39
CA GLU A 5 9.64 7.17 -4.06
C GLU A 5 8.27 6.96 -4.71
N ALA A 6 8.03 5.79 -5.29
CA ALA A 6 6.73 5.46 -5.86
C ALA A 6 5.64 5.35 -4.77
N ILE A 7 5.96 4.82 -3.59
CA ILE A 7 5.06 4.80 -2.42
C ILE A 7 4.75 6.23 -1.95
N ASP A 8 5.76 7.11 -1.85
CA ASP A 8 5.53 8.51 -1.48
C ASP A 8 4.57 9.20 -2.47
N LEU A 9 4.75 8.94 -3.77
CA LEU A 9 3.84 9.46 -4.80
C LEU A 9 2.43 8.89 -4.66
N ALA A 10 2.28 7.58 -4.43
CA ALA A 10 0.98 6.94 -4.24
C ALA A 10 0.23 7.52 -3.02
N LEU A 11 0.94 7.74 -1.92
CA LEU A 11 0.38 8.38 -0.71
C LEU A 11 -0.06 9.82 -0.98
N LEU A 12 0.77 10.58 -1.72
CA LEU A 12 0.42 11.93 -2.13
C LEU A 12 -0.84 11.95 -3.02
N MET A 13 -0.91 11.06 -4.01
CA MET A 13 -2.08 10.94 -4.91
C MET A 13 -3.35 10.58 -4.13
N ALA A 14 -3.28 9.60 -3.23
CA ALA A 14 -4.40 9.19 -2.40
C ALA A 14 -4.95 10.34 -1.55
N ARG A 15 -4.06 11.04 -0.84
CA ARG A 15 -4.43 12.20 -0.01
C ARG A 15 -4.96 13.37 -0.83
N SER A 16 -4.35 13.64 -1.98
CA SER A 16 -4.81 14.72 -2.88
C SER A 16 -6.19 14.42 -3.49
N HIS A 17 -6.45 13.15 -3.79
CA HIS A 17 -7.72 12.72 -4.37
C HIS A 17 -8.87 12.78 -3.36
N THR A 18 -8.65 12.24 -2.17
CA THR A 18 -9.70 12.10 -1.15
C THR A 18 -9.89 13.35 -0.28
N GLY A 19 -8.87 14.20 -0.19
CA GLY A 19 -8.83 15.31 0.77
C GLY A 19 -8.64 14.86 2.22
N ASN A 20 -8.46 13.57 2.48
CA ASN A 20 -8.25 12.98 3.79
C ASN A 20 -6.77 12.70 4.05
N ILE A 21 -6.40 12.57 5.33
CA ILE A 21 -5.01 12.30 5.75
C ILE A 21 -4.80 10.90 6.31
N ASP A 22 -5.85 10.27 6.86
CA ASP A 22 -5.75 8.97 7.52
C ASP A 22 -5.57 7.85 6.51
N PHE A 23 -4.55 7.03 6.72
CA PHE A 23 -4.12 5.97 5.83
C PHE A 23 -3.80 4.70 6.62
N ILE A 24 -4.28 3.55 6.16
CA ILE A 24 -4.06 2.27 6.84
C ILE A 24 -2.90 1.52 6.19
N SER A 25 -2.05 0.92 7.03
CA SER A 25 -1.01 -0.03 6.66
C SER A 25 -1.04 -1.24 7.58
N LEU A 26 -0.36 -2.32 7.20
CA LEU A 26 -0.27 -3.54 8.02
C LEU A 26 0.93 -3.48 8.98
N ARG A 27 0.81 -4.06 10.18
CA ARG A 27 1.84 -3.99 11.23
C ARG A 27 3.20 -4.54 10.81
N THR A 28 3.24 -5.52 9.95
CA THR A 28 4.49 -6.15 9.46
C THR A 28 4.85 -5.76 8.03
N ALA A 29 4.19 -4.72 7.48
CA ALA A 29 4.47 -4.23 6.15
C ALA A 29 5.82 -3.53 6.04
N TYR A 30 6.42 -3.58 4.84
CA TYR A 30 7.59 -2.82 4.46
C TYR A 30 7.38 -2.12 3.12
N HIS A 31 7.35 -0.80 3.14
CA HIS A 31 7.10 0.01 1.94
C HIS A 31 8.27 0.89 1.52
N GLY A 32 9.35 0.93 2.30
CA GLY A 32 10.55 1.69 1.97
C GLY A 32 11.06 2.56 3.11
N ALA A 33 12.05 3.40 2.80
CA ALA A 33 12.79 4.20 3.78
C ALA A 33 12.76 5.71 3.49
N THR A 34 12.02 6.19 2.50
CA THR A 34 11.69 7.62 2.38
C THR A 34 10.74 8.02 3.49
N PHE A 35 10.54 9.31 3.75
CA PHE A 35 9.80 9.76 4.93
C PHE A 35 8.34 9.26 4.96
N GLY A 36 7.65 9.25 3.83
CA GLY A 36 6.28 8.71 3.74
C GLY A 36 6.26 7.18 3.76
N ALA A 37 7.12 6.54 2.98
CA ALA A 37 7.19 5.07 2.94
C ALA A 37 7.61 4.46 4.30
N GLN A 38 8.53 5.12 5.02
CA GLN A 38 8.93 4.71 6.37
C GLN A 38 7.76 4.79 7.35
N ALA A 39 6.91 5.81 7.24
CA ALA A 39 5.74 5.96 8.10
C ALA A 39 4.74 4.81 7.91
N LEU A 40 4.63 4.27 6.68
CA LEU A 40 3.79 3.11 6.34
C LEU A 40 4.46 1.76 6.68
N THR A 41 5.76 1.76 6.96
CA THR A 41 6.51 0.54 7.32
C THR A 41 6.28 0.21 8.80
N GLY A 42 5.69 -0.97 9.07
CA GLY A 42 5.29 -1.39 10.42
C GLY A 42 6.39 -2.13 11.21
N ILE A 43 7.48 -2.54 10.55
CA ILE A 43 8.56 -3.33 11.16
C ILE A 43 9.54 -2.43 11.91
N SER A 44 9.69 -2.62 13.22
CA SER A 44 10.50 -1.78 14.09
C SER A 44 11.97 -1.66 13.67
N ALA A 45 12.56 -2.71 13.10
CA ALA A 45 13.95 -2.72 12.63
C ALA A 45 14.22 -1.68 11.51
N PHE A 46 13.19 -1.22 10.82
CA PHE A 46 13.28 -0.21 9.76
C PHE A 46 12.78 1.17 10.19
N ARG A 47 12.36 1.33 11.43
CA ARG A 47 11.83 2.61 11.95
C ARG A 47 12.90 3.37 12.70
N HIS A 48 13.21 4.55 12.22
CA HIS A 48 14.15 5.47 12.90
C HIS A 48 13.45 6.28 13.99
N ASN A 49 14.19 6.73 14.99
CA ASN A 49 13.67 7.57 16.08
C ASN A 49 13.52 9.04 15.62
N VAL A 50 12.59 9.27 14.74
CA VAL A 50 12.23 10.59 14.19
C VAL A 50 10.72 10.76 14.21
N PRO A 51 10.19 12.00 14.17
CA PRO A 51 8.76 12.23 14.01
C PRO A 51 8.23 11.48 12.79
N GLN A 52 7.14 10.76 12.97
CA GLN A 52 6.51 10.03 11.87
C GLN A 52 5.49 10.92 11.14
N LEU A 53 5.22 10.61 9.87
CA LEU A 53 4.17 11.28 9.12
C LEU A 53 2.81 11.04 9.80
N PRO A 54 2.03 12.10 10.08
CA PRO A 54 0.73 11.96 10.75
C PRO A 54 -0.31 11.24 9.89
N GLY A 55 -1.32 10.68 10.55
CA GLY A 55 -2.46 10.04 9.92
C GLY A 55 -2.22 8.59 9.48
N ILE A 56 -1.13 7.94 9.90
CA ILE A 56 -0.90 6.53 9.60
C ILE A 56 -1.43 5.66 10.74
N LYS A 57 -2.28 4.70 10.38
CA LYS A 57 -2.89 3.72 11.26
C LYS A 57 -2.41 2.32 10.90
N PHE A 58 -2.25 1.45 11.88
CA PHE A 58 -1.78 0.08 11.65
C PHE A 58 -2.81 -0.93 12.13
N VAL A 59 -3.15 -1.88 11.24
CA VAL A 59 -3.95 -3.05 11.56
C VAL A 59 -3.09 -4.32 11.51
N ALA A 60 -3.56 -5.39 12.14
CA ALA A 60 -2.87 -6.66 12.14
C ALA A 60 -2.77 -7.23 10.71
N GLU A 61 -1.63 -7.82 10.39
CA GLU A 61 -1.45 -8.57 9.16
C GLU A 61 -2.23 -9.90 9.22
N PRO A 62 -2.92 -10.30 8.15
CA PRO A 62 -3.70 -11.53 8.13
C PRO A 62 -2.81 -12.78 7.89
N ASN A 63 -1.89 -13.01 8.81
CA ASN A 63 -1.02 -14.18 8.79
C ASN A 63 -1.75 -15.39 9.35
N THR A 64 -2.20 -16.29 8.47
CA THR A 64 -2.96 -17.47 8.84
C THR A 64 -2.17 -18.50 9.68
N PHE A 65 -0.84 -18.41 9.66
CA PHE A 65 0.03 -19.31 10.42
C PHE A 65 0.36 -18.81 11.83
N ARG A 66 0.67 -17.50 11.98
CA ARG A 66 1.14 -16.90 13.25
C ARG A 66 0.42 -15.62 13.65
N GLY A 67 -0.57 -15.19 12.86
CA GLY A 67 -1.31 -13.97 13.12
C GLY A 67 -2.22 -14.09 14.33
N VAL A 68 -2.59 -12.95 14.88
CA VAL A 68 -3.35 -12.84 16.14
C VAL A 68 -4.74 -13.46 16.08
N TYR A 69 -5.33 -13.58 14.88
CA TYR A 69 -6.65 -14.19 14.67
C TYR A 69 -6.59 -15.54 13.93
N GLY A 70 -5.38 -16.08 13.70
CA GLY A 70 -5.17 -17.34 13.00
C GLY A 70 -5.73 -17.33 11.57
N GLU A 71 -6.44 -18.40 11.19
CA GLU A 71 -6.95 -18.57 9.82
C GLU A 71 -8.21 -17.77 9.50
N LYS A 72 -8.83 -17.13 10.48
CA LYS A 72 -10.08 -16.41 10.30
C LYS A 72 -9.81 -15.03 9.68
N VAL A 73 -10.28 -14.80 8.47
CA VAL A 73 -10.09 -13.55 7.74
C VAL A 73 -10.93 -12.40 8.32
N GLU A 74 -12.18 -12.68 8.71
CA GLU A 74 -13.13 -11.65 9.14
C GLU A 74 -12.64 -10.80 10.33
N PRO A 75 -12.05 -11.35 11.41
CA PRO A 75 -11.54 -10.49 12.49
C PRO A 75 -10.42 -9.52 12.08
N TYR A 76 -9.62 -9.85 11.06
CA TYR A 76 -8.65 -8.89 10.51
C TYR A 76 -9.34 -7.76 9.73
N LEU A 77 -10.45 -8.06 9.08
CA LEU A 77 -11.27 -7.08 8.37
C LEU A 77 -12.05 -6.19 9.35
N ASP A 78 -12.54 -6.77 10.43
CA ASP A 78 -13.22 -6.03 11.51
C ASP A 78 -12.29 -5.00 12.16
N GLU A 79 -10.98 -5.29 12.28
CA GLU A 79 -9.99 -4.33 12.78
C GLU A 79 -9.88 -3.10 11.87
N ILE A 80 -10.02 -3.26 10.55
CA ILE A 80 -10.07 -2.13 9.61
C ILE A 80 -11.28 -1.23 9.92
N GLU A 81 -12.46 -1.83 10.12
CA GLU A 81 -13.67 -1.08 10.48
C GLU A 81 -13.53 -0.36 11.82
N GLN A 82 -12.96 -1.03 12.82
CA GLN A 82 -12.71 -0.43 14.13
C GLN A 82 -11.77 0.78 14.01
N VAL A 83 -10.70 0.70 13.24
CA VAL A 83 -9.80 1.82 12.98
C VAL A 83 -10.54 2.97 12.32
N ILE A 84 -11.36 2.71 11.30
CA ILE A 84 -12.17 3.73 10.64
C ILE A 84 -13.11 4.44 11.64
N GLN A 85 -13.80 3.67 12.47
CA GLN A 85 -14.82 4.20 13.39
C GLN A 85 -14.22 4.90 14.62
N LEU A 86 -13.09 4.43 15.14
CA LEU A 86 -12.58 4.84 16.45
C LEU A 86 -11.32 5.72 16.37
N GLU A 87 -10.56 5.65 15.28
CA GLU A 87 -9.28 6.34 15.18
C GLU A 87 -9.21 7.37 14.05
N THR A 88 -10.29 7.54 13.27
CA THR A 88 -10.41 8.52 12.19
C THR A 88 -11.68 9.36 12.37
N ASN A 89 -11.92 10.26 11.44
CA ASN A 89 -13.21 10.99 11.36
C ASN A 89 -14.30 10.23 10.59
N GLY A 90 -14.11 8.93 10.38
CA GLY A 90 -15.01 8.08 9.57
C GLY A 90 -14.67 8.04 8.08
N ALA A 91 -13.60 8.74 7.68
CA ALA A 91 -13.14 8.77 6.28
C ALA A 91 -11.64 8.49 6.19
N LEU A 92 -11.21 7.90 5.09
CA LEU A 92 -9.81 7.52 4.84
C LEU A 92 -9.25 8.18 3.58
N ALA A 93 -7.94 8.40 3.56
CA ALA A 93 -7.20 8.61 2.32
C ALA A 93 -7.00 7.28 1.58
N GLY A 94 -6.78 6.19 2.30
CA GLY A 94 -6.66 4.86 1.69
C GLY A 94 -6.06 3.80 2.58
N ILE A 95 -5.78 2.66 1.95
CA ILE A 95 -5.02 1.54 2.50
C ILE A 95 -3.93 1.13 1.53
N ILE A 96 -2.80 0.64 2.06
CA ILE A 96 -1.76 0.01 1.24
C ILE A 96 -1.50 -1.41 1.71
N ILE A 97 -1.44 -2.34 0.76
CA ILE A 97 -1.22 -3.76 1.03
C ILE A 97 -0.21 -4.34 0.03
N GLU A 98 0.79 -5.06 0.54
CA GLU A 98 1.59 -6.00 -0.25
C GLU A 98 0.76 -7.28 -0.44
N PRO A 99 0.45 -7.77 -1.66
CA PRO A 99 -0.28 -9.04 -1.84
C PRO A 99 0.48 -10.24 -1.27
N VAL A 100 1.81 -10.12 -1.21
CA VAL A 100 2.70 -11.00 -0.47
C VAL A 100 3.66 -10.11 0.32
N GLN A 101 3.55 -10.10 1.64
CA GLN A 101 4.48 -9.35 2.48
C GLN A 101 5.88 -9.93 2.37
N GLY A 102 6.83 -9.13 1.91
CA GLY A 102 8.21 -9.57 1.76
C GLY A 102 8.93 -9.66 3.10
N TYR A 103 9.30 -8.52 3.66
CA TYR A 103 10.02 -8.45 4.95
C TYR A 103 9.18 -8.92 6.15
N GLY A 104 7.86 -8.92 6.03
CA GLY A 104 6.94 -9.47 7.04
C GLY A 104 7.05 -11.00 7.23
N GLY A 105 7.83 -11.69 6.38
CA GLY A 105 8.09 -13.12 6.52
C GLY A 105 7.65 -13.98 5.32
N ILE A 106 7.52 -13.38 4.14
CA ILE A 106 6.98 -14.00 2.92
C ILE A 106 5.56 -14.53 3.21
N VAL A 107 4.69 -13.62 3.60
CA VAL A 107 3.30 -13.93 4.00
C VAL A 107 2.35 -13.56 2.86
N PRO A 108 1.81 -14.53 2.12
CA PRO A 108 0.75 -14.26 1.16
C PRO A 108 -0.54 -13.88 1.87
N MET A 109 -1.26 -12.90 1.33
CA MET A 109 -2.57 -12.52 1.84
C MET A 109 -3.56 -13.67 1.63
N PRO A 110 -4.38 -14.02 2.62
CA PRO A 110 -5.40 -15.06 2.47
C PRO A 110 -6.50 -14.60 1.50
N GLN A 111 -7.13 -15.56 0.84
CA GLN A 111 -8.26 -15.30 -0.04
C GLN A 111 -9.38 -14.57 0.70
N GLY A 112 -9.99 -13.57 0.04
CA GLY A 112 -11.03 -12.74 0.60
C GLY A 112 -10.53 -11.52 1.38
N TYR A 113 -9.27 -11.49 1.83
CA TYR A 113 -8.77 -10.34 2.61
C TYR A 113 -8.65 -9.07 1.77
N LEU A 114 -8.01 -9.13 0.59
CA LEU A 114 -7.88 -7.94 -0.26
C LEU A 114 -9.24 -7.39 -0.67
N SER A 115 -10.16 -8.25 -1.10
CA SER A 115 -11.51 -7.83 -1.51
C SER A 115 -12.29 -7.21 -0.35
N GLY A 116 -12.27 -7.86 0.82
CA GLY A 116 -12.96 -7.34 2.00
C GLY A 116 -12.37 -6.05 2.54
N ALA A 117 -11.03 -5.88 2.49
CA ALA A 117 -10.36 -4.65 2.87
C ALA A 117 -10.70 -3.50 1.90
N PHE A 118 -10.69 -3.78 0.59
CA PHE A 118 -11.02 -2.79 -0.44
C PHE A 118 -12.47 -2.31 -0.35
N GLU A 119 -13.40 -3.23 -0.06
CA GLU A 119 -14.80 -2.88 0.14
C GLU A 119 -14.98 -1.88 1.31
N ARG A 120 -14.39 -2.18 2.46
CA ARG A 120 -14.47 -1.33 3.67
C ARG A 120 -13.81 0.03 3.48
N VAL A 121 -12.63 0.05 2.87
CA VAL A 121 -11.89 1.30 2.61
C VAL A 121 -12.60 2.17 1.58
N SER A 122 -13.11 1.57 0.50
CA SER A 122 -13.88 2.31 -0.50
C SER A 122 -15.18 2.87 0.08
N ALA A 123 -15.86 2.14 0.97
CA ALA A 123 -17.05 2.63 1.68
C ALA A 123 -16.73 3.85 2.56
N ALA A 124 -15.51 3.94 3.10
CA ALA A 124 -15.00 5.11 3.84
C ALA A 124 -14.39 6.20 2.95
N GLY A 125 -14.57 6.12 1.63
CA GLY A 125 -14.08 7.09 0.65
C GLY A 125 -12.59 7.04 0.37
N GLY A 126 -11.88 6.03 0.86
CA GLY A 126 -10.45 5.83 0.65
C GLY A 126 -10.11 5.10 -0.64
N VAL A 127 -8.87 5.24 -1.10
CA VAL A 127 -8.34 4.51 -2.25
C VAL A 127 -7.57 3.26 -1.83
N CYS A 128 -7.62 2.23 -2.67
CA CYS A 128 -6.96 0.95 -2.46
C CYS A 128 -5.65 0.89 -3.24
N VAL A 129 -4.53 0.86 -2.51
CA VAL A 129 -3.18 0.80 -3.07
C VAL A 129 -2.60 -0.59 -2.91
N VAL A 130 -2.09 -1.15 -3.99
CA VAL A 130 -1.34 -2.42 -3.94
C VAL A 130 0.14 -2.14 -4.19
N ASP A 131 0.97 -2.61 -3.27
CA ASP A 131 2.42 -2.60 -3.40
C ASP A 131 2.90 -3.88 -4.07
N GLU A 132 3.12 -3.82 -5.38
CA GLU A 132 3.66 -4.88 -6.22
C GLU A 132 5.18 -4.79 -6.41
N VAL A 133 5.85 -3.99 -5.62
CA VAL A 133 7.30 -3.75 -5.73
C VAL A 133 8.08 -5.06 -5.66
N GLN A 134 7.63 -6.02 -4.86
CA GLN A 134 8.27 -7.33 -4.75
C GLN A 134 7.51 -8.45 -5.46
N SER A 135 6.19 -8.45 -5.44
CA SER A 135 5.35 -9.53 -5.95
C SER A 135 5.05 -9.44 -7.45
N GLY A 136 5.18 -8.26 -8.05
CA GLY A 136 4.87 -8.04 -9.45
C GLY A 136 5.83 -8.68 -10.45
N PHE A 137 5.49 -8.54 -11.72
CA PHE A 137 6.25 -9.05 -12.87
C PHE A 137 6.40 -10.59 -12.89
N GLY A 138 5.32 -11.30 -12.54
CA GLY A 138 5.28 -12.76 -12.59
C GLY A 138 6.02 -13.46 -11.46
N ARG A 139 6.38 -12.75 -10.38
CA ARG A 139 7.11 -13.31 -9.24
C ARG A 139 6.38 -14.48 -8.57
N THR A 140 5.05 -14.45 -8.56
CA THR A 140 4.20 -15.49 -7.96
C THR A 140 4.01 -16.70 -8.88
N GLY A 141 4.33 -16.60 -10.16
CA GLY A 141 4.29 -17.68 -11.15
C GLY A 141 2.97 -17.81 -11.92
N GLU A 142 1.83 -17.52 -11.30
CA GLU A 142 0.50 -17.70 -11.91
C GLU A 142 -0.01 -16.45 -12.65
N HIS A 143 0.32 -15.27 -12.11
CA HIS A 143 -0.16 -13.99 -12.61
C HIS A 143 0.99 -13.00 -12.82
N LEU A 144 0.80 -12.01 -13.69
CA LEU A 144 1.76 -10.92 -13.87
C LEU A 144 1.80 -10.04 -12.60
N TRP A 145 0.64 -9.79 -12.00
CA TRP A 145 0.47 -9.04 -10.75
C TRP A 145 -0.17 -9.95 -9.70
N ALA A 146 0.38 -9.97 -8.50
CA ALA A 146 -0.11 -10.86 -7.45
C ALA A 146 -1.56 -10.55 -7.02
N PHE A 147 -2.01 -9.29 -7.11
CA PHE A 147 -3.39 -8.93 -6.80
C PHE A 147 -4.42 -9.60 -7.73
N GLU A 148 -4.04 -10.00 -8.95
CA GLU A 148 -4.94 -10.68 -9.89
C GLU A 148 -5.46 -12.00 -9.31
N GLY A 149 -4.63 -12.71 -8.56
CA GLY A 149 -5.01 -13.95 -7.86
C GLY A 149 -6.07 -13.76 -6.77
N HIS A 150 -6.33 -12.52 -6.37
CA HIS A 150 -7.37 -12.16 -5.39
C HIS A 150 -8.66 -11.62 -6.03
N GLY A 151 -8.72 -11.53 -7.36
CA GLY A 151 -9.90 -11.06 -8.11
C GLY A 151 -10.25 -9.59 -7.85
N VAL A 152 -9.31 -8.77 -7.44
CA VAL A 152 -9.51 -7.34 -7.16
C VAL A 152 -8.87 -6.47 -8.24
N ILE A 153 -9.35 -5.22 -8.36
CA ILE A 153 -8.71 -4.20 -9.18
C ILE A 153 -8.44 -2.99 -8.29
N PRO A 154 -7.17 -2.73 -7.93
CA PRO A 154 -6.80 -1.61 -7.07
C PRO A 154 -6.99 -0.26 -7.77
N ASP A 155 -7.03 0.82 -7.00
CA ASP A 155 -7.03 2.19 -7.53
C ASP A 155 -5.63 2.65 -7.91
N ILE A 156 -4.63 2.19 -7.18
CA ILE A 156 -3.21 2.49 -7.42
C ILE A 156 -2.40 1.19 -7.31
N VAL A 157 -1.50 0.99 -8.27
CA VAL A 157 -0.47 -0.06 -8.24
C VAL A 157 0.90 0.60 -8.19
N VAL A 158 1.72 0.19 -7.23
CA VAL A 158 3.11 0.62 -7.09
C VAL A 158 4.04 -0.52 -7.51
N MET A 159 5.06 -0.20 -8.30
CA MET A 159 6.00 -1.18 -8.83
C MET A 159 7.43 -0.63 -8.89
N ALA A 160 8.41 -1.54 -8.77
CA ALA A 160 9.83 -1.26 -8.89
C ALA A 160 10.62 -2.58 -9.07
N LYS A 161 11.80 -2.70 -8.50
CA LYS A 161 12.65 -3.93 -8.48
C LYS A 161 12.72 -4.63 -9.83
N GLY A 162 11.91 -5.67 -10.03
CA GLY A 162 11.87 -6.46 -11.26
C GLY A 162 11.59 -5.66 -12.54
N MET A 163 10.88 -4.53 -12.42
CA MET A 163 10.59 -3.62 -13.52
C MET A 163 11.85 -3.14 -14.24
N GLY A 164 12.88 -2.81 -13.48
CA GLY A 164 14.10 -2.20 -14.01
C GLY A 164 15.17 -3.20 -14.45
N ASN A 165 15.00 -4.50 -14.20
CA ASN A 165 16.00 -5.52 -14.49
C ASN A 165 17.42 -5.11 -14.04
N GLY A 166 17.53 -4.55 -12.83
CA GLY A 166 18.77 -4.03 -12.25
C GLY A 166 18.95 -2.51 -12.37
N TYR A 167 18.16 -1.83 -13.19
CA TYR A 167 18.15 -0.37 -13.25
C TYR A 167 17.25 0.23 -12.16
N PRO A 168 17.67 1.32 -11.48
CA PRO A 168 16.87 1.94 -10.43
C PRO A 168 15.68 2.70 -11.03
N ILE A 169 14.52 2.05 -11.06
CA ILE A 169 13.27 2.61 -11.56
C ILE A 169 12.10 2.18 -10.67
N GLY A 170 11.15 3.07 -10.47
CA GLY A 170 9.86 2.80 -9.87
C GLY A 170 8.75 3.46 -10.67
N ALA A 171 7.54 2.94 -10.56
CA ALA A 171 6.39 3.49 -11.23
C ALA A 171 5.13 3.39 -10.36
N VAL A 172 4.21 4.32 -10.62
CA VAL A 172 2.86 4.33 -10.06
C VAL A 172 1.87 4.32 -11.23
N VAL A 173 0.96 3.37 -11.22
CA VAL A 173 -0.19 3.34 -12.12
C VAL A 173 -1.44 3.58 -11.29
N ALA A 174 -2.22 4.57 -11.66
CA ALA A 174 -3.45 4.92 -10.96
C ALA A 174 -4.64 4.97 -11.91
N ARG A 175 -5.84 4.70 -11.39
CA ARG A 175 -7.07 4.94 -12.12
C ARG A 175 -7.17 6.42 -12.50
N LYS A 176 -7.78 6.71 -13.64
CA LYS A 176 -7.88 8.05 -14.21
C LYS A 176 -8.41 9.07 -13.19
N HIS A 177 -9.51 8.78 -12.50
CA HIS A 177 -10.11 9.69 -11.53
C HIS A 177 -9.19 10.01 -10.35
N VAL A 178 -8.31 9.08 -9.94
CA VAL A 178 -7.29 9.33 -8.92
C VAL A 178 -6.17 10.19 -9.46
N SER A 179 -5.64 9.88 -10.66
CA SER A 179 -4.53 10.62 -11.26
C SER A 179 -4.92 12.07 -11.62
N GLU A 180 -6.18 12.34 -11.95
CA GLU A 180 -6.70 13.68 -12.22
C GLU A 180 -6.57 14.64 -11.02
N SER A 181 -6.50 14.12 -9.78
CA SER A 181 -6.23 14.95 -8.59
C SER A 181 -4.86 15.61 -8.57
N MET A 182 -3.92 15.10 -9.38
CA MET A 182 -2.59 15.69 -9.55
C MET A 182 -2.55 16.78 -10.61
N ALA A 183 -3.63 16.98 -11.37
CA ALA A 183 -3.69 18.00 -12.41
C ALA A 183 -3.54 19.41 -11.82
N GLY A 184 -2.76 20.25 -12.49
CA GLY A 184 -2.54 21.65 -12.08
C GLY A 184 -1.45 21.83 -11.00
N LYS A 185 -0.82 20.77 -10.52
CA LYS A 185 0.35 20.84 -9.64
C LYS A 185 1.50 20.03 -10.20
N PHE A 186 2.71 20.58 -10.09
CA PHE A 186 3.89 19.84 -10.54
C PHE A 186 4.38 18.89 -9.46
N CYS A 187 4.58 17.63 -9.84
CA CYS A 187 5.35 16.66 -9.09
C CYS A 187 6.55 16.28 -9.95
N PHE A 188 7.73 16.80 -9.61
CA PHE A 188 8.92 16.67 -10.44
C PHE A 188 10.09 16.12 -9.63
N HIS A 189 10.74 15.11 -10.19
CA HIS A 189 11.99 14.56 -9.70
C HIS A 189 13.01 14.60 -10.83
N THR A 190 14.19 15.17 -10.59
CA THR A 190 15.22 15.39 -11.63
C THR A 190 15.54 14.12 -12.42
N TYR A 191 15.62 12.99 -11.77
CA TYR A 191 15.91 11.68 -12.41
C TYR A 191 14.66 10.82 -12.65
N GLY A 192 13.47 11.32 -12.32
CA GLY A 192 12.21 10.56 -12.47
C GLY A 192 11.78 10.31 -13.91
N ALA A 193 12.44 10.93 -14.88
CA ALA A 193 12.25 10.73 -16.31
C ALA A 193 13.61 10.59 -17.01
N SER A 194 14.55 9.89 -16.38
CA SER A 194 15.87 9.63 -16.98
C SER A 194 15.71 8.94 -18.33
N PRO A 195 16.42 9.39 -19.39
CA PRO A 195 16.35 8.78 -20.71
C PRO A 195 17.18 7.47 -20.85
N LEU A 196 17.85 7.03 -19.80
CA LEU A 196 18.69 5.82 -19.77
C LEU A 196 17.85 4.58 -19.50
#